data_59eb679230562fcf55660e7c6c9302b7
#
_entry.id   59eb679230562fcf55660e7c6c9302b7
#
_cell.length_a   1.000
_cell.length_b   1.000
_cell.length_c   1.000
_cell.angle_alpha   90.00
_cell.angle_beta   90.00
_cell.angle_gamma   90.00
#
_symmetry.space_group_name_H-M   'P 1'
#
loop_
_entity.id
_entity.type
_entity.pdbx_description
1 polymer ?
#
loop_
_entity_poly.entity_id
_entity_poly.type
_entity_poly.pdbx_seq_one_letter_code
_entity_poly.pdbx_strand_id
1 'polypeptide(L)'
;SAATACGTESGSAAADEPPSKIVRTDGTYDFDDFLAVGFKKGKTFDVEGLTGAVDVLYGFWGLDPYDRKEFEARFYLTHSDAVEFGTSFAEERIGQDAKLKIDEATWKQGLKEARACVRGRAGYNDSSDCSVSRYGDYVIYSNVILVCEGTDASTARKNCDALLAEFQ
;
A
#
# COMPACT_ATOMS: atom_id res chain seq x y z
N SER A 1 -34.93 -37.04 -41.56
CA SER A 1 -33.55 -37.06 -41.02
C SER A 1 -33.28 -35.78 -40.29
N ALA A 2 -33.26 -35.83 -38.96
CA ALA A 2 -32.96 -34.72 -38.10
C ALA A 2 -31.49 -34.83 -37.67
N ALA A 3 -30.70 -33.78 -37.89
CA ALA A 3 -29.34 -33.65 -37.41
C ALA A 3 -29.35 -32.76 -36.15
N THR A 4 -29.01 -33.35 -35.01
CA THR A 4 -28.85 -32.67 -33.74
C THR A 4 -27.40 -32.16 -33.67
N ALA A 5 -27.22 -30.84 -33.63
CA ALA A 5 -25.92 -30.23 -33.39
C ALA A 5 -25.73 -30.06 -31.87
N CYS A 6 -24.78 -30.77 -31.29
CA CYS A 6 -24.28 -30.54 -29.95
C CYS A 6 -23.42 -29.28 -29.94
N GLY A 7 -23.90 -28.22 -29.28
CA GLY A 7 -23.11 -27.06 -28.95
C GLY A 7 -22.25 -27.38 -27.72
N THR A 8 -20.92 -27.36 -27.89
CA THR A 8 -19.96 -27.42 -26.80
C THR A 8 -19.85 -25.97 -26.22
N GLU A 9 -20.44 -25.74 -25.06
CA GLU A 9 -20.15 -24.56 -24.28
C GLU A 9 -18.75 -24.70 -23.67
N SER A 10 -17.80 -24.02 -24.29
CA SER A 10 -16.49 -23.78 -23.68
C SER A 10 -16.71 -22.79 -22.55
N GLY A 11 -16.86 -23.27 -21.33
CA GLY A 11 -16.73 -22.47 -20.13
C GLY A 11 -15.30 -21.95 -20.04
N SER A 12 -15.10 -20.70 -20.49
CA SER A 12 -13.90 -19.96 -20.18
C SER A 12 -13.88 -19.73 -18.68
N ALA A 13 -13.04 -20.47 -17.95
CA ALA A 13 -12.70 -20.13 -16.58
C ALA A 13 -12.03 -18.74 -16.64
N ALA A 14 -12.73 -17.73 -16.14
CA ALA A 14 -12.13 -16.43 -15.89
C ALA A 14 -10.96 -16.68 -14.94
N ALA A 15 -9.74 -16.47 -15.41
CA ALA A 15 -8.58 -16.40 -14.55
C ALA A 15 -8.88 -15.33 -13.50
N ASP A 16 -8.69 -15.67 -12.23
CA ASP A 16 -8.90 -14.77 -11.10
C ASP A 16 -7.89 -13.62 -11.25
N GLU A 17 -8.32 -12.54 -11.91
CA GLU A 17 -7.49 -11.34 -12.10
C GLU A 17 -7.32 -10.70 -10.72
N PRO A 18 -6.08 -10.40 -10.29
CA PRO A 18 -5.89 -9.82 -8.97
C PRO A 18 -6.69 -8.52 -8.86
N PRO A 19 -7.33 -8.25 -7.71
CA PRO A 19 -8.16 -7.08 -7.54
C PRO A 19 -7.37 -5.81 -7.84
N SER A 20 -8.01 -4.85 -8.52
CA SER A 20 -7.38 -3.60 -8.93
C SER A 20 -6.73 -2.88 -7.75
N LYS A 21 -5.53 -2.32 -7.96
CA LYS A 21 -4.89 -1.42 -6.99
C LYS A 21 -5.57 -0.06 -6.90
N ILE A 22 -6.40 0.29 -7.88
CA ILE A 22 -7.06 1.59 -7.98
C ILE A 22 -8.54 1.35 -7.75
N VAL A 23 -9.04 1.82 -6.61
CA VAL A 23 -10.44 1.70 -6.20
C VAL A 23 -11.03 3.09 -6.06
N ARG A 24 -12.01 3.41 -6.91
CA ARG A 24 -12.76 4.65 -6.83
C ARG A 24 -14.01 4.44 -6.00
N THR A 25 -14.23 5.31 -5.01
CA THR A 25 -15.46 5.37 -4.22
C THR A 25 -16.04 6.79 -4.32
N ASP A 26 -17.28 6.97 -3.89
CA ASP A 26 -17.91 8.30 -3.81
C ASP A 26 -17.43 9.10 -2.58
N GLY A 27 -16.72 8.45 -1.64
CA GLY A 27 -16.18 9.07 -0.45
C GLY A 27 -14.88 9.83 -0.70
N THR A 28 -14.64 10.83 0.13
CA THR A 28 -13.35 11.50 0.30
C THR A 28 -12.93 11.29 1.74
N TYR A 29 -11.74 10.81 1.95
CA TYR A 29 -11.23 10.43 3.28
C TYR A 29 -10.14 11.38 3.73
N ASP A 30 -10.08 11.57 5.04
CA ASP A 30 -9.07 12.37 5.69
C ASP A 30 -8.43 11.62 6.87
N PHE A 31 -7.58 12.33 7.58
CA PHE A 31 -6.87 11.83 8.76
C PHE A 31 -7.84 11.33 9.86
N ASP A 32 -8.93 12.05 10.12
CA ASP A 32 -9.85 11.73 11.19
C ASP A 32 -10.66 10.46 10.89
N ASP A 33 -10.95 10.19 9.62
CA ASP A 33 -11.59 8.95 9.18
C ASP A 33 -10.72 7.72 9.53
N PHE A 34 -9.41 7.83 9.33
CA PHE A 34 -8.47 6.77 9.70
C PHE A 34 -8.40 6.56 11.22
N LEU A 35 -8.40 7.62 12.00
CA LEU A 35 -8.46 7.51 13.46
C LEU A 35 -9.77 6.88 13.93
N ALA A 36 -10.88 7.18 13.28
CA ALA A 36 -12.20 6.65 13.63
C ALA A 36 -12.29 5.13 13.48
N VAL A 37 -11.60 4.55 12.49
CA VAL A 37 -11.52 3.09 12.31
C VAL A 37 -10.42 2.42 13.15
N GLY A 38 -9.84 3.14 14.10
CA GLY A 38 -8.88 2.60 15.06
C GLY A 38 -7.42 2.65 14.62
N PHE A 39 -7.11 3.37 13.55
CA PHE A 39 -5.72 3.61 13.16
C PHE A 39 -4.96 4.35 14.27
N LYS A 40 -3.79 3.87 14.61
CA LYS A 40 -2.95 4.46 15.66
C LYS A 40 -1.88 5.33 15.03
N LYS A 41 -2.00 6.63 15.22
CA LYS A 41 -1.02 7.61 14.74
C LYS A 41 0.36 7.35 15.33
N GLY A 42 1.33 7.18 14.47
CA GLY A 42 2.75 7.23 14.80
C GLY A 42 3.28 8.66 14.67
N LYS A 43 3.19 9.19 13.46
CA LYS A 43 3.58 10.57 13.13
C LYS A 43 2.92 11.06 11.83
N THR A 44 3.03 12.34 11.56
CA THR A 44 2.75 12.94 10.25
C THR A 44 4.05 13.35 9.57
N PHE A 45 4.05 13.38 8.25
CA PHE A 45 5.18 13.84 7.46
C PHE A 45 4.85 15.13 6.73
N ASP A 46 5.87 15.95 6.51
CA ASP A 46 5.75 17.12 5.64
C ASP A 46 5.55 16.69 4.19
N VAL A 47 4.56 17.31 3.54
CA VAL A 47 4.22 17.05 2.13
C VAL A 47 5.09 17.81 1.14
N GLU A 48 6.04 18.63 1.59
CA GLU A 48 6.96 19.32 0.69
C GLU A 48 7.73 18.30 -0.17
N GLY A 49 7.62 18.47 -1.48
CA GLY A 49 8.20 17.54 -2.46
C GLY A 49 7.33 16.31 -2.78
N LEU A 50 6.20 16.14 -2.13
CA LEU A 50 5.20 15.13 -2.47
C LEU A 50 4.06 15.80 -3.25
N THR A 51 4.20 15.90 -4.56
CA THR A 51 3.31 16.66 -5.42
C THR A 51 1.85 16.27 -5.22
N GLY A 52 0.99 17.26 -5.00
CA GLY A 52 -0.46 17.09 -4.91
C GLY A 52 -0.98 16.55 -3.57
N ALA A 53 -0.11 16.01 -2.71
CA ALA A 53 -0.53 15.54 -1.40
C ALA A 53 -0.86 16.72 -0.47
N VAL A 54 -1.87 16.53 0.37
CA VAL A 54 -2.30 17.53 1.36
C VAL A 54 -1.93 17.13 2.79
N ASP A 55 -1.81 15.84 3.04
CA ASP A 55 -1.36 15.31 4.34
C ASP A 55 -0.76 13.90 4.19
N VAL A 56 0.07 13.49 5.14
CA VAL A 56 0.61 12.13 5.22
C VAL A 56 0.63 11.65 6.66
N LEU A 57 -0.02 10.52 6.89
CA LEU A 57 -0.12 9.86 8.17
C LEU A 57 0.66 8.53 8.14
N TYR A 58 1.63 8.40 9.05
CA TYR A 58 2.27 7.13 9.35
C TYR A 58 1.74 6.58 10.66
N GLY A 59 1.48 5.28 10.72
CA GLY A 59 1.04 4.65 11.94
C GLY A 59 0.74 3.16 11.80
N PHE A 60 -0.12 2.68 12.70
CA PHE A 60 -0.33 1.27 12.96
C PHE A 60 -1.81 0.93 12.96
N TRP A 61 -2.15 -0.18 12.35
CA TRP A 61 -3.50 -0.71 12.43
C TRP A 61 -3.47 -2.25 12.38
N GLY A 62 -4.43 -2.88 13.04
CA GLY A 62 -4.69 -4.31 13.03
C GLY A 62 -5.80 -4.65 14.01
N LEU A 63 -6.58 -5.69 13.70
CA LEU A 63 -7.64 -6.20 14.56
C LEU A 63 -7.07 -6.78 15.86
N ASP A 64 -5.89 -7.40 15.77
CA ASP A 64 -5.14 -7.83 16.94
C ASP A 64 -4.20 -6.69 17.40
N PRO A 65 -4.38 -6.14 18.62
CA PRO A 65 -3.53 -5.07 19.13
C PRO A 65 -2.05 -5.48 19.33
N TYR A 66 -1.76 -6.77 19.35
CA TYR A 66 -0.41 -7.32 19.47
C TYR A 66 0.25 -7.62 18.12
N ASP A 67 -0.52 -7.58 17.02
CA ASP A 67 -0.04 -7.85 15.66
C ASP A 67 -0.47 -6.73 14.69
N ARG A 68 -0.28 -5.48 15.08
CA ARG A 68 -0.54 -4.33 14.20
C ARG A 68 0.51 -4.24 13.11
N LYS A 69 0.04 -3.90 11.91
CA LYS A 69 0.90 -3.62 10.75
C LYS A 69 1.13 -2.13 10.62
N GLU A 70 2.21 -1.77 9.95
CA GLU A 70 2.57 -0.39 9.69
C GLU A 70 2.07 0.06 8.32
N PHE A 71 1.60 1.30 8.27
CA PHE A 71 1.04 1.90 7.07
C PHE A 71 1.49 3.34 6.93
N GLU A 72 1.55 3.80 5.69
CA GLU A 72 1.66 5.20 5.33
C GLU A 72 0.46 5.58 4.46
N ALA A 73 -0.39 6.47 4.95
CA ALA A 73 -1.55 6.99 4.23
C ALA A 73 -1.25 8.40 3.72
N ARG A 74 -1.32 8.61 2.41
CA ARG A 74 -1.11 9.88 1.73
C ARG A 74 -2.44 10.39 1.20
N PHE A 75 -2.83 11.58 1.63
CA PHE A 75 -4.12 12.18 1.31
C PHE A 75 -3.97 13.21 0.20
N TYR A 76 -4.92 13.19 -0.73
CA TYR A 76 -5.00 14.10 -1.86
C TYR A 76 -6.36 14.79 -1.85
N LEU A 77 -6.54 15.88 -2.62
CA LEU A 77 -7.84 16.55 -2.72
C LEU A 77 -8.86 15.69 -3.48
N THR A 78 -8.39 14.99 -4.52
CA THR A 78 -9.26 14.18 -5.38
C THR A 78 -8.64 12.81 -5.67
N HIS A 79 -9.48 11.88 -6.12
CA HIS A 79 -9.02 10.60 -6.65
C HIS A 79 -8.06 10.77 -7.83
N SER A 80 -8.37 11.71 -8.73
CA SER A 80 -7.52 11.97 -9.90
C SER A 80 -6.14 12.47 -9.48
N ASP A 81 -6.06 13.33 -8.48
CA ASP A 81 -4.77 13.83 -7.96
C ASP A 81 -3.96 12.69 -7.34
N ALA A 82 -4.60 11.80 -6.58
CA ALA A 82 -3.93 10.63 -6.02
C ALA A 82 -3.32 9.75 -7.12
N VAL A 83 -4.08 9.47 -8.18
CA VAL A 83 -3.61 8.66 -9.32
C VAL A 83 -2.52 9.37 -10.10
N GLU A 84 -2.73 10.64 -10.48
CA GLU A 84 -1.83 11.36 -11.38
C GLU A 84 -0.52 11.73 -10.72
N PHE A 85 -0.57 12.28 -9.50
CA PHE A 85 0.61 12.80 -8.82
C PHE A 85 1.24 11.78 -7.87
N GLY A 86 0.45 10.90 -7.26
CA GLY A 86 0.92 10.08 -6.17
C GLY A 86 1.47 8.71 -6.56
N THR A 87 1.09 8.16 -7.72
CA THR A 87 1.44 6.79 -8.13
C THR A 87 2.95 6.57 -8.15
N SER A 88 3.71 7.44 -8.82
CA SER A 88 5.16 7.27 -8.97
C SER A 88 5.89 7.31 -7.62
N PHE A 89 5.45 8.18 -6.69
CA PHE A 89 6.01 8.24 -5.33
C PHE A 89 5.67 6.99 -4.51
N ALA A 90 4.50 6.38 -4.72
CA ALA A 90 4.15 5.14 -4.06
C ALA A 90 5.00 3.97 -4.56
N GLU A 91 5.23 3.91 -5.87
CA GLU A 91 6.10 2.90 -6.49
C GLU A 91 7.55 3.00 -6.03
N GLU A 92 8.07 4.21 -5.80
CA GLU A 92 9.40 4.39 -5.21
C GLU A 92 9.53 3.86 -3.78
N ARG A 93 8.42 3.61 -3.07
CA ARG A 93 8.41 3.24 -1.66
C ARG A 93 8.29 1.75 -1.40
N ILE A 94 7.89 0.97 -2.39
CA ILE A 94 7.51 -0.44 -2.21
C ILE A 94 8.50 -1.43 -2.86
N GLY A 95 8.52 -2.64 -2.31
CA GLY A 95 9.19 -3.77 -2.93
C GLY A 95 10.72 -3.71 -2.85
N GLN A 96 11.37 -4.56 -3.65
CA GLN A 96 12.83 -4.73 -3.64
C GLN A 96 13.58 -3.56 -4.27
N ASP A 97 12.95 -2.86 -5.20
CA ASP A 97 13.54 -1.72 -5.92
C ASP A 97 13.22 -0.38 -5.28
N ALA A 98 12.74 -0.39 -4.04
CA ALA A 98 12.37 0.81 -3.30
C ALA A 98 13.58 1.75 -3.12
N LYS A 99 13.35 3.05 -3.37
CA LYS A 99 14.34 4.09 -3.18
C LYS A 99 14.28 4.61 -1.75
N LEU A 100 15.12 4.07 -0.89
CA LEU A 100 15.09 4.34 0.56
C LEU A 100 16.26 5.19 1.06
N LYS A 101 17.15 5.60 0.17
CA LYS A 101 18.25 6.51 0.50
C LYS A 101 17.89 7.95 0.12
N ILE A 102 18.44 8.89 0.88
CA ILE A 102 18.11 10.31 0.73
C ILE A 102 18.55 10.89 -0.62
N ASP A 103 19.57 10.34 -1.24
CA ASP A 103 20.09 10.70 -2.55
C ASP A 103 19.34 10.01 -3.72
N GLU A 104 18.59 8.96 -3.45
CA GLU A 104 17.86 8.21 -4.47
C GLU A 104 16.36 8.57 -4.51
N ALA A 105 15.75 8.79 -3.33
CA ALA A 105 14.32 9.05 -3.23
C ALA A 105 13.95 10.45 -3.72
N THR A 106 12.85 10.56 -4.45
CA THR A 106 12.30 11.83 -4.90
C THR A 106 11.71 12.62 -3.73
N TRP A 107 10.88 11.96 -2.91
CA TRP A 107 10.35 12.53 -1.67
C TRP A 107 11.14 11.99 -0.47
N LYS A 108 11.64 12.91 0.37
CA LYS A 108 12.65 12.60 1.39
C LYS A 108 12.09 12.21 2.76
N GLN A 109 10.80 12.44 3.00
CA GLN A 109 10.18 12.14 4.29
C GLN A 109 9.87 10.64 4.43
N GLY A 110 9.81 10.14 5.66
CA GLY A 110 9.41 8.78 5.97
C GLY A 110 10.37 7.66 5.52
N LEU A 111 11.58 7.99 5.06
CA LEU A 111 12.54 7.00 4.59
C LEU A 111 12.99 6.04 5.70
N LYS A 112 13.13 6.54 6.92
CA LYS A 112 13.50 5.74 8.08
C LYS A 112 12.41 4.71 8.42
N GLU A 113 11.17 5.16 8.43
CA GLU A 113 10.00 4.35 8.72
C GLU A 113 9.74 3.31 7.64
N ALA A 114 10.06 3.63 6.40
CA ALA A 114 9.94 2.73 5.27
C ALA A 114 10.96 1.59 5.26
N ARG A 115 12.06 1.71 5.99
CA ARG A 115 13.08 0.67 6.05
C ARG A 115 12.68 -0.44 7.02
N ALA A 116 12.94 -1.69 6.61
CA ALA A 116 12.88 -2.84 7.48
C ALA A 116 14.25 -3.51 7.54
N CYS A 117 14.57 -4.08 8.69
CA CYS A 117 15.77 -4.88 8.87
C CYS A 117 15.42 -6.36 8.73
N VAL A 118 16.02 -7.03 7.76
CA VAL A 118 16.00 -8.49 7.67
C VAL A 118 17.26 -9.04 8.30
N ARG A 119 17.11 -9.99 9.21
CA ARG A 119 18.25 -10.74 9.74
C ARG A 119 18.82 -11.57 8.61
N GLY A 120 20.10 -11.38 8.32
CA GLY A 120 20.84 -12.25 7.44
C GLY A 120 20.72 -13.69 7.93
N ARG A 121 20.58 -14.63 6.99
CA ARG A 121 20.53 -16.06 7.26
C ARG A 121 21.80 -16.42 8.04
N ALA A 122 21.66 -17.05 9.19
CA ALA A 122 22.70 -17.38 10.15
C ALA A 122 23.99 -17.84 9.49
N GLY A 123 25.01 -17.04 9.58
CA GLY A 123 26.38 -17.30 9.14
C GLY A 123 27.26 -16.17 9.63
N TYR A 124 27.85 -16.34 10.77
CA TYR A 124 29.01 -15.70 11.38
C TYR A 124 29.20 -14.16 11.36
N ASN A 125 28.35 -13.37 10.73
CA ASN A 125 28.27 -11.92 10.90
C ASN A 125 26.79 -11.53 10.95
N ASP A 126 26.35 -11.13 12.13
CA ASP A 126 25.01 -10.63 12.43
C ASP A 126 24.86 -9.18 11.88
N SER A 127 25.03 -9.02 10.57
CA SER A 127 24.71 -7.77 9.90
C SER A 127 23.27 -7.83 9.42
N SER A 128 22.37 -7.22 10.19
CA SER A 128 21.01 -6.97 9.74
C SER A 128 21.05 -5.99 8.57
N ASP A 129 20.56 -6.42 7.40
CA ASP A 129 20.34 -5.54 6.28
C ASP A 129 19.05 -4.76 6.53
N CYS A 130 19.18 -3.44 6.77
CA CYS A 130 18.07 -2.51 6.97
C CYS A 130 17.80 -1.66 5.72
N SER A 131 18.17 -2.14 4.54
CA SER A 131 17.99 -1.45 3.26
C SER A 131 16.74 -1.89 2.49
N VAL A 132 15.99 -2.86 2.99
CA VAL A 132 14.77 -3.34 2.34
C VAL A 132 13.56 -2.50 2.74
N SER A 133 12.59 -2.41 1.82
CA SER A 133 11.34 -1.75 2.16
C SER A 133 10.49 -2.59 3.11
N ARG A 134 9.94 -1.94 4.13
CA ARG A 134 8.88 -2.48 4.97
C ARG A 134 7.60 -2.72 4.17
N TYR A 135 7.38 -1.91 3.15
CA TYR A 135 6.16 -1.91 2.36
C TYR A 135 6.31 -2.80 1.13
N GLY A 136 5.40 -3.77 0.98
CA GLY A 136 5.39 -4.67 -0.16
C GLY A 136 4.49 -4.22 -1.31
N ASP A 137 3.48 -3.40 -1.01
CA ASP A 137 2.54 -2.89 -2.01
C ASP A 137 1.77 -1.66 -1.50
N TYR A 138 0.97 -1.06 -2.39
CA TYR A 138 0.06 0.05 -2.10
C TYR A 138 -1.29 -0.13 -2.79
N VAL A 139 -2.29 0.61 -2.32
CA VAL A 139 -3.61 0.74 -2.94
C VAL A 139 -3.97 2.22 -3.04
N ILE A 140 -4.54 2.63 -4.16
CA ILE A 140 -5.19 3.93 -4.30
C ILE A 140 -6.68 3.72 -4.02
N TYR A 141 -7.15 4.21 -2.88
CA TYR A 141 -8.53 4.10 -2.44
C TYR A 141 -9.14 5.49 -2.34
N SER A 142 -10.06 5.80 -3.27
CA SER A 142 -10.57 7.16 -3.44
C SER A 142 -9.44 8.20 -3.57
N ASN A 143 -9.36 9.16 -2.68
CA ASN A 143 -8.34 10.21 -2.64
C ASN A 143 -7.11 9.85 -1.79
N VAL A 144 -6.97 8.61 -1.35
CA VAL A 144 -5.89 8.16 -0.47
C VAL A 144 -5.01 7.14 -1.17
N ILE A 145 -3.70 7.30 -1.08
CA ILE A 145 -2.75 6.23 -1.37
C ILE A 145 -2.34 5.60 -0.04
N LEU A 146 -2.71 4.34 0.14
CA LEU A 146 -2.33 3.55 1.30
C LEU A 146 -1.17 2.63 0.95
N VAL A 147 -0.02 2.87 1.55
CA VAL A 147 1.19 2.06 1.41
C VAL A 147 1.26 1.10 2.59
N CYS A 148 1.38 -0.19 2.33
CA CYS A 148 1.09 -1.24 3.29
C CYS A 148 2.29 -2.14 3.58
N GLU A 149 2.50 -2.42 4.86
CA GLU A 149 3.49 -3.37 5.31
C GLU A 149 3.24 -4.77 4.74
N GLY A 150 4.32 -5.42 4.33
CA GLY A 150 4.33 -6.81 3.91
C GLY A 150 5.68 -7.21 3.36
N THR A 151 6.07 -8.46 3.58
CA THR A 151 7.33 -9.04 3.07
C THR A 151 7.31 -9.25 1.56
N ASP A 152 6.12 -9.29 0.97
CA ASP A 152 5.87 -9.38 -0.46
C ASP A 152 4.58 -8.61 -0.81
N ALA A 153 4.32 -8.45 -2.11
CA ALA A 153 3.16 -7.71 -2.59
C ALA A 153 1.83 -8.35 -2.16
N SER A 154 1.73 -9.67 -2.14
CA SER A 154 0.50 -10.39 -1.75
C SER A 154 0.17 -10.16 -0.27
N THR A 155 1.17 -10.26 0.61
CA THR A 155 1.01 -10.03 2.05
C THR A 155 0.65 -8.57 2.33
N ALA A 156 1.34 -7.63 1.69
CA ALA A 156 1.06 -6.20 1.83
C ALA A 156 -0.35 -5.87 1.34
N ARG A 157 -0.78 -6.45 0.22
CA ARG A 157 -2.13 -6.25 -0.31
C ARG A 157 -3.21 -6.73 0.64
N LYS A 158 -3.05 -7.89 1.26
CA LYS A 158 -3.98 -8.38 2.28
C LYS A 158 -4.08 -7.43 3.47
N ASN A 159 -2.97 -6.82 3.88
CA ASN A 159 -2.96 -5.83 4.95
C ASN A 159 -3.66 -4.53 4.52
N CYS A 160 -3.46 -4.05 3.28
CA CYS A 160 -4.23 -2.96 2.71
C CYS A 160 -5.74 -3.25 2.76
N ASP A 161 -6.14 -4.39 2.21
CA ASP A 161 -7.54 -4.76 2.06
C ASP A 161 -8.23 -4.92 3.44
N ALA A 162 -7.52 -5.43 4.44
CA ALA A 162 -8.05 -5.56 5.80
C ALA A 162 -8.36 -4.18 6.43
N LEU A 163 -7.47 -3.20 6.29
CA LEU A 163 -7.74 -1.84 6.78
C LEU A 163 -8.84 -1.17 5.96
N LEU A 164 -8.82 -1.29 4.64
CA LEU A 164 -9.80 -0.64 3.77
C LEU A 164 -11.22 -1.21 3.91
N ALA A 165 -11.36 -2.44 4.40
CA ALA A 165 -12.66 -3.04 4.70
C ALA A 165 -13.42 -2.28 5.80
N GLU A 166 -12.71 -1.56 6.68
CA GLU A 166 -13.32 -0.75 7.74
C GLU A 166 -14.03 0.51 7.21
N PHE A 167 -13.79 0.89 5.96
CA PHE A 167 -14.42 2.04 5.30
C PHE A 167 -15.63 1.67 4.42
N GLN A 168 -16.00 0.41 4.38
CA GLN A 168 -17.10 -0.11 3.53
C GLN A 168 -18.40 -0.27 4.29
#